data_1774960d7a77cd3cd027dc04d1ded051
#
_entry.id   1774960d7a77cd3cd027dc04d1ded051
#
_cell.length_a   1.000
_cell.length_b   1.000
_cell.length_c   1.000
_cell.angle_alpha   90.00
_cell.angle_beta   90.00
_cell.angle_gamma   90.00
#
_symmetry.space_group_name_H-M   'P 1'
#
loop_
_entity.id
_entity.type
_entity.pdbx_description
1 polymer ?
#
loop_
_entity_poly.entity_id
_entity_poly.type
_entity_poly.pdbx_seq_one_letter_code
_entity_poly.pdbx_strand_id
1 'polypeptide(L)'
;MDIALCYESVLPARGGAETYIGDLARRLARDGHAVHLYACRWDAAALPPATHFHRLEVPAGPRFLRPWRFGAACEAALAHQHHDVSIGFDKTWGQDVLYPQGGLHAASAAHNQLKFASRLERSVATLGKWLDPATWSFARLERKQYLGPNRPL
;
A
#
# COMPACT_ATOMS: atom_id res chain seq x y z
N MET A 1 9.72 -20.57 -4.44
CA MET A 1 10.16 -19.27 -3.93
C MET A 1 9.24 -18.86 -2.80
N ASP A 2 9.77 -18.17 -1.80
CA ASP A 2 9.02 -17.59 -0.70
C ASP A 2 8.72 -16.13 -1.02
N ILE A 3 7.44 -15.80 -1.25
CA ILE A 3 7.01 -14.50 -1.75
C ILE A 3 6.17 -13.80 -0.68
N ALA A 4 6.62 -12.61 -0.26
CA ALA A 4 5.91 -11.77 0.70
C ALA A 4 5.02 -10.75 -0.02
N LEU A 5 3.74 -10.68 0.37
CA LEU A 5 2.77 -9.69 -0.08
C LEU A 5 2.43 -8.77 1.10
N CYS A 6 2.66 -7.47 0.94
CA CYS A 6 2.46 -6.47 2.00
C CYS A 6 1.30 -5.53 1.64
N TYR A 7 0.15 -5.71 2.30
CA TYR A 7 -1.02 -4.84 2.13
C TYR A 7 -1.83 -4.74 3.42
N GLU A 8 -2.29 -3.56 3.76
CA GLU A 8 -2.89 -3.30 5.07
C GLU A 8 -4.18 -4.10 5.34
N SER A 9 -5.03 -4.29 4.31
CA SER A 9 -6.33 -4.94 4.49
C SER A 9 -6.74 -5.69 3.22
N VAL A 10 -6.76 -7.02 3.25
CA VAL A 10 -7.19 -7.87 2.12
C VAL A 10 -8.59 -8.39 2.37
N LEU A 11 -9.58 -7.56 2.07
CA LEU A 11 -11.02 -7.83 2.22
C LEU A 11 -11.70 -7.61 0.86
N PRO A 12 -11.88 -8.62 0.00
CA PRO A 12 -12.35 -8.48 -1.39
C PRO A 12 -13.66 -7.73 -1.55
N ALA A 13 -14.53 -7.78 -0.53
CA ALA A 13 -15.78 -7.00 -0.52
C ALA A 13 -15.58 -5.48 -0.54
N ARG A 14 -14.35 -4.99 -0.35
CA ARG A 14 -14.04 -3.55 -0.28
C ARG A 14 -13.62 -2.94 -1.61
N GLY A 15 -13.03 -3.72 -2.53
CA GLY A 15 -12.62 -3.14 -3.80
C GLY A 15 -11.74 -4.02 -4.68
N GLY A 16 -11.37 -3.46 -5.82
CA GLY A 16 -10.59 -4.17 -6.84
C GLY A 16 -9.14 -4.47 -6.42
N ALA A 17 -8.56 -3.63 -5.57
CA ALA A 17 -7.21 -3.84 -5.05
C ALA A 17 -7.09 -5.14 -4.25
N GLU A 18 -8.01 -5.36 -3.34
CA GLU A 18 -8.06 -6.53 -2.48
C GLU A 18 -8.36 -7.80 -3.28
N THR A 19 -9.23 -7.70 -4.27
CA THR A 19 -9.53 -8.78 -5.21
C THR A 19 -8.28 -9.16 -6.01
N TYR A 20 -7.55 -8.17 -6.54
CA TYR A 20 -6.32 -8.38 -7.28
C TYR A 20 -5.26 -9.11 -6.44
N ILE A 21 -5.07 -8.71 -5.18
CA ILE A 21 -4.10 -9.35 -4.27
C ILE A 21 -4.49 -10.82 -4.01
N GLY A 22 -5.78 -11.09 -3.79
CA GLY A 22 -6.28 -12.45 -3.65
C GLY A 22 -6.05 -13.30 -4.89
N ASP A 23 -6.27 -12.74 -6.10
CA ASP A 23 -6.02 -13.42 -7.37
C ASP A 23 -4.54 -13.68 -7.60
N LEU A 24 -3.69 -12.69 -7.29
CA LEU A 24 -2.24 -12.84 -7.37
C LEU A 24 -1.75 -13.94 -6.42
N ALA A 25 -2.19 -13.94 -5.17
CA ALA A 25 -1.83 -14.97 -4.20
C ALA A 25 -2.22 -16.37 -4.69
N ARG A 26 -3.42 -16.53 -5.28
CA ARG A 26 -3.88 -17.80 -5.85
C ARG A 26 -3.04 -18.25 -7.05
N ARG A 27 -2.59 -17.34 -7.90
CA ARG A 27 -1.71 -17.66 -9.04
C ARG A 27 -0.34 -18.10 -8.55
N LEU A 28 0.28 -17.34 -7.64
CA LEU A 28 1.57 -17.68 -7.07
C LEU A 28 1.55 -19.04 -6.37
N ALA A 29 0.53 -19.32 -5.57
CA ALA A 29 0.38 -20.61 -4.92
C ALA A 29 0.19 -21.78 -5.93
N ARG A 30 -0.55 -21.56 -7.03
CA ARG A 30 -0.70 -22.53 -8.12
C ARG A 30 0.60 -22.83 -8.83
N ASP A 31 1.46 -21.81 -8.97
CA ASP A 31 2.78 -21.93 -9.60
C ASP A 31 3.83 -22.54 -8.64
N GLY A 32 3.40 -23.01 -7.46
CA GLY A 32 4.24 -23.70 -6.50
C GLY A 32 5.07 -22.79 -5.59
N HIS A 33 4.71 -21.51 -5.48
CA HIS A 33 5.37 -20.58 -4.56
C HIS A 33 4.71 -20.61 -3.17
N ALA A 34 5.51 -20.46 -2.11
CA ALA A 34 5.00 -20.18 -0.78
C ALA A 34 4.61 -18.70 -0.68
N VAL A 35 3.36 -18.43 -0.30
CA VAL A 35 2.83 -17.07 -0.22
C VAL A 35 2.72 -16.66 1.24
N HIS A 36 3.37 -15.56 1.60
CA HIS A 36 3.33 -14.93 2.91
C HIS A 36 2.57 -13.61 2.81
N LEU A 37 1.50 -13.45 3.59
CA LEU A 37 0.72 -12.21 3.63
C LEU A 37 0.99 -11.43 4.92
N TYR A 38 1.54 -10.24 4.78
CA TYR A 38 1.74 -9.26 5.84
C TYR A 38 0.61 -8.23 5.82
N ALA A 39 -0.34 -8.36 6.74
CA ALA A 39 -1.53 -7.53 6.77
C ALA A 39 -2.07 -7.29 8.18
N CYS A 40 -2.83 -6.20 8.36
CA CYS A 40 -3.58 -5.97 9.61
C CYS A 40 -4.88 -6.78 9.64
N ARG A 41 -5.52 -6.97 8.48
CA ARG A 41 -6.81 -7.68 8.33
C ARG A 41 -6.89 -8.38 6.98
N TRP A 42 -7.53 -9.54 6.96
CA TRP A 42 -7.77 -10.30 5.75
C TRP A 42 -9.03 -11.16 5.88
N ASP A 43 -9.56 -11.56 4.75
CA ASP A 43 -10.54 -12.62 4.63
C ASP A 43 -9.82 -13.90 4.19
N ALA A 44 -9.71 -14.87 5.08
CA ALA A 44 -9.01 -16.12 4.78
C ALA A 44 -9.67 -16.92 3.66
N ALA A 45 -11.00 -16.81 3.48
CA ALA A 45 -11.72 -17.49 2.40
C ALA A 45 -11.36 -16.95 1.00
N ALA A 46 -10.85 -15.72 0.94
CA ALA A 46 -10.44 -15.08 -0.30
C ALA A 46 -9.00 -15.40 -0.72
N LEU A 47 -8.28 -16.16 0.08
CA LEU A 47 -6.85 -16.45 -0.10
C LEU A 47 -6.61 -17.97 -0.20
N PRO A 48 -5.48 -18.41 -0.80
CA PRO A 48 -5.13 -19.83 -0.81
C PRO A 48 -5.03 -20.41 0.61
N PRO A 49 -5.51 -21.65 0.85
CA PRO A 49 -5.42 -22.28 2.18
C PRO A 49 -4.00 -22.41 2.72
N ALA A 50 -3.01 -22.52 1.83
CA ALA A 50 -1.59 -22.62 2.18
C ALA A 50 -0.90 -21.26 2.40
N THR A 51 -1.65 -20.15 2.46
CA THR A 51 -1.08 -18.82 2.72
C THR A 51 -0.60 -18.73 4.17
N HIS A 52 0.66 -18.29 4.33
CA HIS A 52 1.23 -17.97 5.64
C HIS A 52 0.83 -16.55 6.05
N PHE A 53 0.03 -16.43 7.10
CA PHE A 53 -0.49 -15.14 7.55
C PHE A 53 0.39 -14.53 8.65
N HIS A 54 0.86 -13.32 8.41
CA HIS A 54 1.61 -12.50 9.37
C HIS A 54 0.79 -11.26 9.74
N ARG A 55 0.17 -11.31 10.92
CA ARG A 55 -0.63 -10.17 11.41
C ARG A 55 0.28 -9.04 11.87
N LEU A 56 0.11 -7.88 11.25
CA LEU A 56 0.77 -6.65 11.67
C LEU A 56 -0.15 -5.84 12.57
N GLU A 57 0.37 -5.48 13.75
CA GLU A 57 -0.32 -4.58 14.66
C GLU A 57 0.11 -3.14 14.38
N VAL A 58 -0.87 -2.31 14.02
CA VAL A 58 -0.65 -0.89 13.77
C VAL A 58 -1.39 -0.09 14.83
N PRO A 59 -0.68 0.68 15.67
CA PRO A 59 -1.30 1.47 16.73
C PRO A 59 -2.36 2.42 16.18
N ALA A 60 -3.44 2.59 16.93
CA ALA A 60 -4.48 3.57 16.62
C ALA A 60 -3.90 4.99 16.59
N GLY A 61 -4.53 5.89 15.81
CA GLY A 61 -4.12 7.27 15.76
C GLY A 61 -4.58 7.99 14.49
N PRO A 62 -4.06 9.20 14.24
CA PRO A 62 -4.47 10.02 13.12
C PRO A 62 -4.36 9.28 11.79
N ARG A 63 -5.38 9.44 10.93
CA ARG A 63 -5.50 8.75 9.65
C ARG A 63 -4.29 8.96 8.72
N PHE A 64 -3.69 10.15 8.77
CA PHE A 64 -2.53 10.49 7.93
C PHE A 64 -1.22 9.81 8.36
N LEU A 65 -1.12 9.30 9.60
CA LEU A 65 0.04 8.54 10.09
C LEU A 65 -0.11 7.04 9.88
N ARG A 66 -1.31 6.55 9.62
CA ARG A 66 -1.58 5.12 9.50
C ARG A 66 -0.75 4.43 8.41
N PRO A 67 -0.59 4.99 7.19
CA PRO A 67 0.27 4.38 6.18
C PRO A 67 1.74 4.31 6.60
N TRP A 68 2.24 5.32 7.32
CA TRP A 68 3.60 5.32 7.85
C TRP A 68 3.82 4.22 8.87
N ARG A 69 2.88 4.05 9.78
CA ARG A 69 2.95 3.00 10.80
C ARG A 69 2.87 1.61 10.18
N PHE A 70 1.99 1.42 9.21
CA PHE A 70 1.88 0.17 8.48
C PHE A 70 3.16 -0.15 7.70
N GLY A 71 3.68 0.80 6.93
CA GLY A 71 4.92 0.61 6.18
C GLY A 71 6.12 0.30 7.09
N ALA A 72 6.24 0.98 8.24
CA ALA A 72 7.28 0.69 9.23
C ALA A 72 7.12 -0.70 9.86
N ALA A 73 5.88 -1.13 10.12
CA ALA A 73 5.60 -2.47 10.63
C ALA A 73 5.96 -3.56 9.60
N CYS A 74 5.67 -3.32 8.31
CA CYS A 74 6.09 -4.21 7.22
C CYS A 74 7.62 -4.30 7.14
N GLU A 75 8.31 -3.16 7.11
CA GLU A 75 9.77 -3.10 7.05
C GLU A 75 10.41 -3.86 8.22
N ALA A 76 9.92 -3.65 9.44
CA ALA A 76 10.40 -4.36 10.61
C ALA A 76 10.13 -5.87 10.55
N ALA A 77 8.94 -6.29 10.12
CA ALA A 77 8.59 -7.71 10.02
C ALA A 77 9.42 -8.44 8.96
N LEU A 78 9.63 -7.81 7.78
CA LEU A 78 10.44 -8.38 6.72
C LEU A 78 11.93 -8.49 7.08
N ALA A 79 12.44 -7.63 7.96
CA ALA A 79 13.82 -7.72 8.44
C ALA A 79 14.10 -8.97 9.30
N HIS A 80 13.07 -9.61 9.84
CA HIS A 80 13.19 -10.80 10.68
C HIS A 80 12.97 -12.12 9.94
N GLN A 81 12.50 -12.07 8.70
CA GLN A 81 12.23 -13.27 7.90
C GLN A 81 12.70 -13.06 6.46
N HIS A 82 13.53 -13.97 5.97
CA HIS A 82 14.00 -13.94 4.60
C HIS A 82 12.90 -14.39 3.63
N HIS A 83 12.73 -13.63 2.56
CA HIS A 83 11.89 -13.97 1.43
C HIS A 83 12.70 -13.81 0.14
N ASP A 84 12.39 -14.62 -0.87
CA ASP A 84 13.03 -14.50 -2.19
C ASP A 84 12.61 -13.20 -2.89
N VAL A 85 11.34 -12.78 -2.71
CA VAL A 85 10.78 -11.55 -3.25
C VAL A 85 9.74 -10.98 -2.30
N SER A 86 9.77 -9.70 -2.07
CA SER A 86 8.76 -8.95 -1.35
C SER A 86 8.04 -7.95 -2.26
N ILE A 87 6.70 -7.94 -2.22
CA ILE A 87 5.84 -7.08 -3.03
C ILE A 87 5.02 -6.18 -2.09
N GLY A 88 5.24 -4.88 -2.20
CA GLY A 88 4.46 -3.87 -1.49
C GLY A 88 3.36 -3.29 -2.35
N PHE A 89 2.17 -3.10 -1.78
CA PHE A 89 1.05 -2.47 -2.47
C PHE A 89 0.77 -1.10 -1.87
N ASP A 90 0.57 -0.11 -2.76
CA ASP A 90 0.25 1.28 -2.42
C ASP A 90 1.26 1.97 -1.50
N LYS A 91 0.99 1.98 -0.19
CA LYS A 91 1.65 2.86 0.78
C LYS A 91 2.67 2.14 1.66
N THR A 92 3.49 1.31 1.05
CA THR A 92 4.60 0.60 1.70
C THR A 92 5.93 1.02 1.09
N TRP A 93 7.05 0.65 1.70
CA TRP A 93 8.40 0.92 1.20
C TRP A 93 9.37 -0.16 1.69
N GLY A 94 10.52 -0.27 1.04
CA GLY A 94 11.57 -1.23 1.41
C GLY A 94 11.30 -2.65 0.92
N GLN A 95 10.30 -2.86 0.06
CA GLN A 95 10.06 -4.11 -0.65
C GLN A 95 10.84 -4.10 -1.98
N ASP A 96 11.08 -5.30 -2.52
CA ASP A 96 11.78 -5.46 -3.81
C ASP A 96 10.95 -4.93 -4.97
N VAL A 97 9.63 -5.11 -4.91
CA VAL A 97 8.68 -4.62 -5.91
C VAL A 97 7.63 -3.74 -5.24
N LEU A 98 7.35 -2.58 -5.82
CA LEU A 98 6.24 -1.71 -5.41
C LEU A 98 5.18 -1.67 -6.50
N TYR A 99 3.94 -2.04 -6.15
CA TYR A 99 2.79 -1.97 -7.04
C TYR A 99 1.79 -0.89 -6.58
N PRO A 100 1.83 0.33 -7.15
CA PRO A 100 0.97 1.44 -6.74
C PRO A 100 -0.41 1.34 -7.39
N GLN A 101 -1.34 0.63 -6.80
CA GLN A 101 -2.71 0.45 -7.34
C GLN A 101 -3.52 1.75 -7.40
N GLY A 102 -3.33 2.63 -6.42
CA GLY A 102 -3.98 3.93 -6.35
C GLY A 102 -3.37 5.00 -7.26
N GLY A 103 -2.28 4.68 -7.97
CA GLY A 103 -1.49 5.64 -8.74
C GLY A 103 -0.76 6.65 -7.84
N LEU A 104 -0.08 7.60 -8.46
CA LEU A 104 0.65 8.65 -7.74
C LEU A 104 -0.32 9.68 -7.16
N HIS A 105 -0.21 9.95 -5.87
CA HIS A 105 -1.03 10.96 -5.18
C HIS A 105 -0.86 12.36 -5.80
N ALA A 106 0.36 12.73 -6.16
CA ALA A 106 0.64 14.00 -6.81
C ALA A 106 -0.06 14.13 -8.17
N ALA A 107 -0.02 13.08 -9.01
CA ALA A 107 -0.69 13.06 -10.31
C ALA A 107 -2.21 13.09 -10.16
N SER A 108 -2.76 12.30 -9.22
CA SER A 108 -4.20 12.30 -8.91
C SER A 108 -4.65 13.65 -8.37
N ALA A 109 -3.84 14.32 -7.55
CA ALA A 109 -4.14 15.66 -7.05
C ALA A 109 -4.19 16.70 -8.17
N ALA A 110 -3.24 16.66 -9.11
CA ALA A 110 -3.21 17.53 -10.28
C ALA A 110 -4.42 17.29 -11.20
N HIS A 111 -4.72 16.01 -11.49
CA HIS A 111 -5.88 15.65 -12.32
C HIS A 111 -7.22 16.09 -11.69
N ASN A 112 -7.35 15.96 -10.38
CA ASN A 112 -8.58 16.37 -9.68
C ASN A 112 -8.81 17.89 -9.72
N GLN A 113 -7.78 18.71 -9.96
CA GLN A 113 -7.96 20.16 -10.15
C GLN A 113 -8.64 20.50 -11.47
N LEU A 114 -8.53 19.62 -12.49
CA LEU A 114 -9.17 19.81 -13.79
C LEU A 114 -10.70 19.68 -13.73
N LYS A 115 -11.24 19.10 -12.65
CA LYS A 115 -12.70 18.94 -12.44
C LYS A 115 -13.41 20.25 -12.08
N PHE A 116 -12.66 21.27 -11.64
CA PHE A 116 -13.24 22.55 -11.26
C PHE A 116 -13.34 23.47 -12.47
N ALA A 117 -14.55 23.95 -12.76
CA ALA A 117 -14.83 24.82 -13.91
C ALA A 117 -14.27 26.23 -13.72
N SER A 118 -14.30 26.77 -12.48
CA SER A 118 -13.86 28.13 -12.20
C SER A 118 -12.46 28.17 -11.58
N ARG A 119 -11.73 29.27 -11.87
CA ARG A 119 -10.41 29.52 -11.26
C ARG A 119 -10.51 29.72 -9.73
N LEU A 120 -11.60 30.33 -9.26
CA LEU A 120 -11.84 30.60 -7.86
C LEU A 120 -12.04 29.29 -7.08
N GLU A 121 -12.90 28.39 -7.57
CA GLU A 121 -13.12 27.07 -6.96
C GLU A 121 -11.82 26.27 -6.90
N ARG A 122 -11.01 26.34 -7.97
CA ARG A 122 -9.70 25.67 -8.03
C ARG A 122 -8.74 26.21 -6.97
N SER A 123 -8.71 27.54 -6.76
CA SER A 123 -7.87 28.17 -5.76
C SER A 123 -8.28 27.80 -4.34
N VAL A 124 -9.59 27.81 -4.04
CA VAL A 124 -10.12 27.39 -2.74
C VAL A 124 -9.84 25.92 -2.47
N ALA A 125 -10.05 25.04 -3.46
CA ALA A 125 -9.75 23.62 -3.33
C ALA A 125 -8.24 23.36 -3.13
N THR A 126 -7.38 24.12 -3.78
CA THR A 126 -5.93 24.05 -3.62
C THR A 126 -5.50 24.47 -2.22
N LEU A 127 -6.04 25.56 -1.72
CA LEU A 127 -5.75 26.05 -0.37
C LEU A 127 -6.20 25.02 0.69
N GLY A 128 -7.41 24.46 0.53
CA GLY A 128 -7.90 23.40 1.41
C GLY A 128 -6.99 22.16 1.45
N LYS A 129 -6.49 21.72 0.30
CA LYS A 129 -5.52 20.61 0.22
C LYS A 129 -4.17 20.97 0.83
N TRP A 130 -3.73 22.21 0.67
CA TRP A 130 -2.48 22.69 1.25
C TRP A 130 -2.52 22.71 2.79
N LEU A 131 -3.68 23.01 3.36
CA LEU A 131 -3.93 23.00 4.81
C LEU A 131 -4.17 21.59 5.38
N ASP A 132 -4.42 20.57 4.53
CA ASP A 132 -4.67 19.20 4.97
C ASP A 132 -3.35 18.46 5.27
N PRO A 133 -3.08 18.06 6.54
CA PRO A 133 -1.90 17.31 6.92
C PRO A 133 -1.74 15.98 6.15
N ALA A 134 -2.85 15.38 5.69
CA ALA A 134 -2.81 14.15 4.91
C ALA A 134 -2.16 14.36 3.56
N THR A 135 -2.35 15.49 2.90
CA THR A 135 -1.71 15.84 1.63
C THR A 135 -0.18 15.84 1.76
N TRP A 136 0.35 16.47 2.79
CA TRP A 136 1.78 16.52 3.06
C TRP A 136 2.35 15.16 3.45
N SER A 137 1.60 14.42 4.28
CA SER A 137 1.98 13.08 4.70
C SER A 137 2.13 12.15 3.50
N PHE A 138 1.15 12.13 2.60
CA PHE A 138 1.18 11.26 1.40
C PHE A 138 2.25 11.68 0.40
N ALA A 139 2.42 12.98 0.16
CA ALA A 139 3.50 13.45 -0.72
C ALA A 139 4.89 13.06 -0.19
N ARG A 140 5.10 13.15 1.14
CA ARG A 140 6.35 12.73 1.77
C ARG A 140 6.55 11.22 1.70
N LEU A 141 5.47 10.44 1.84
CA LEU A 141 5.50 8.99 1.68
C LEU A 141 5.90 8.59 0.25
N GLU A 142 5.29 9.19 -0.77
CA GLU A 142 5.66 8.96 -2.17
C GLU A 142 7.14 9.28 -2.42
N ARG A 143 7.63 10.38 -1.89
CA ARG A 143 9.07 10.70 -1.99
C ARG A 143 9.94 9.62 -1.36
N LYS A 144 9.55 9.06 -0.22
CA LYS A 144 10.27 7.94 0.41
C LYS A 144 10.24 6.69 -0.46
N GLN A 145 9.11 6.37 -1.08
CA GLN A 145 8.92 5.21 -1.94
C GLN A 145 9.77 5.27 -3.21
N TYR A 146 9.76 6.42 -3.90
CA TYR A 146 10.36 6.53 -5.23
C TYR A 146 11.74 7.18 -5.26
N LEU A 147 12.10 7.95 -4.25
CA LEU A 147 13.36 8.69 -4.17
C LEU A 147 14.24 8.25 -2.99
N GLY A 148 13.80 7.28 -2.21
CA GLY A 148 14.56 6.73 -1.09
C GLY A 148 15.79 5.91 -1.54
N PRO A 149 16.74 5.61 -0.62
CA PRO A 149 17.92 4.82 -0.91
C PRO A 149 17.61 3.37 -1.33
N ASN A 150 16.55 2.79 -0.79
CA ASN A 150 16.05 1.44 -1.12
C ASN A 150 14.86 1.58 -2.09
N ARG A 151 15.16 1.86 -3.36
CA ARG A 151 14.12 1.95 -4.38
C ARG A 151 13.66 0.57 -4.76
N PRO A 152 12.36 0.29 -4.73
CA PRO A 152 11.81 -0.94 -5.33
C PRO A 152 11.98 -0.91 -6.85
N LEU A 153 11.96 -2.08 -7.44
CA LEU A 153 11.84 -2.27 -8.89
C LEU A 153 10.45 -1.89 -9.38
#